data_8d72ac9e3c1a54c7171ad999dc8f5924
#
_entry.id   8d72ac9e3c1a54c7171ad999dc8f5924
#
_cell.length_a   1.000
_cell.length_b   1.000
_cell.length_c   1.000
_cell.angle_alpha   90.00
_cell.angle_beta   90.00
_cell.angle_gamma   90.00
#
_symmetry.space_group_name_H-M   'P 1'
#
loop_
_entity.id
_entity.type
_entity.pdbx_description
1 polymer ?
#
loop_
_entity_poly.entity_id
_entity_poly.type
_entity_poly.pdbx_seq_one_letter_code
_entity_poly.pdbx_strand_id
1 'polypeptide(L)'
;MNNLDIHIVGLGNLGSSLLKGLKNLDNNLTFHLYEKEPKIIDFINAEFGIKPKTELETVESGVLILCIKPKDLNNFIEMNKKKISENVLICTVLAGVETSYISKFVNNKIIRLMPNLSIKDNNGFIPYTKTYEEDYLSFETILNGLGIISEYEEELFHIITAIYGSGPAWYLELSSKIAEAATNLGLSKNDSSKIINELLKSLPAFANDEEFGDIVEKIKSPNGTTEAGLNSLMADSFDKIIFNAINSATERSIQISKEINNE
;
A
#
# COMPACT_ATOMS: atom_id res chain seq x y z
N MET A 1 27.86 5.65 9.34
CA MET A 1 27.05 4.65 8.60
C MET A 1 27.25 4.94 7.14
N ASN A 2 27.45 3.93 6.30
CA ASN A 2 27.57 4.13 4.85
C ASN A 2 26.21 4.62 4.32
N ASN A 3 26.25 5.53 3.35
CA ASN A 3 25.09 6.02 2.65
C ASN A 3 24.42 4.87 1.89
N LEU A 4 23.10 4.67 2.01
CA LEU A 4 22.37 3.64 1.28
C LEU A 4 21.69 4.24 0.05
N ASP A 5 22.00 3.69 -1.12
CA ASP A 5 21.36 4.09 -2.37
C ASP A 5 19.98 3.47 -2.50
N ILE A 6 18.97 4.30 -2.71
CA ILE A 6 17.58 3.92 -2.93
C ILE A 6 17.17 4.31 -4.35
N HIS A 7 16.95 3.31 -5.17
CA HIS A 7 16.50 3.46 -6.55
C HIS A 7 15.00 3.20 -6.60
N ILE A 8 14.18 4.16 -7.03
CA ILE A 8 12.72 4.00 -7.14
C ILE A 8 12.30 4.08 -8.59
N VAL A 9 11.66 3.03 -9.10
CA VAL A 9 11.14 2.94 -10.45
C VAL A 9 9.62 3.01 -10.43
N GLY A 10 9.06 4.06 -11.04
CA GLY A 10 7.64 4.39 -11.00
C GLY A 10 7.30 5.27 -9.80
N LEU A 11 6.95 6.54 -10.08
CA LEU A 11 6.69 7.57 -9.08
C LEU A 11 5.23 8.03 -9.10
N GLY A 12 4.32 7.10 -9.44
CA GLY A 12 2.88 7.30 -9.26
C GLY A 12 2.51 7.48 -7.78
N ASN A 13 1.23 7.34 -7.44
CA ASN A 13 0.74 7.62 -6.08
C ASN A 13 1.51 6.87 -4.99
N LEU A 14 1.77 5.57 -5.17
CA LEU A 14 2.47 4.77 -4.15
C LEU A 14 3.97 5.07 -4.12
N GLY A 15 4.63 5.14 -5.29
CA GLY A 15 6.07 5.43 -5.36
C GLY A 15 6.41 6.82 -4.81
N SER A 16 5.61 7.84 -5.10
CA SER A 16 5.77 9.19 -4.52
C SER A 16 5.48 9.22 -3.02
N SER A 17 4.48 8.46 -2.54
CA SER A 17 4.19 8.33 -1.10
C SER A 17 5.35 7.66 -0.36
N LEU A 18 5.93 6.60 -0.92
CA LEU A 18 7.10 5.91 -0.37
C LEU A 18 8.32 6.83 -0.35
N LEU A 19 8.59 7.54 -1.45
CA LEU A 19 9.66 8.54 -1.50
C LEU A 19 9.51 9.59 -0.41
N LYS A 20 8.29 10.12 -0.22
CA LYS A 20 8.01 11.11 0.82
C LYS A 20 8.28 10.55 2.21
N GLY A 21 7.76 9.37 2.52
CA GLY A 21 8.00 8.70 3.80
C GLY A 21 9.49 8.47 4.07
N LEU A 22 10.23 7.95 3.09
CA LEU A 22 11.68 7.72 3.21
C LEU A 22 12.46 9.02 3.39
N LYS A 23 12.08 10.11 2.72
CA LYS A 23 12.73 11.43 2.89
C LYS A 23 12.43 12.08 4.24
N ASN A 24 11.36 11.71 4.90
CA ASN A 24 11.07 12.19 6.26
C ASN A 24 11.95 11.51 7.32
N LEU A 25 12.63 10.42 6.99
CA LEU A 25 13.55 9.76 7.90
C LEU A 25 14.86 10.53 7.96
N ASP A 26 15.40 10.72 9.16
CA ASP A 26 16.73 11.29 9.38
C ASP A 26 17.81 10.20 9.18
N ASN A 27 17.88 9.68 7.94
CA ASN A 27 18.78 8.62 7.54
C ASN A 27 19.69 9.07 6.39
N ASN A 28 20.88 8.49 6.31
CA ASN A 28 21.81 8.71 5.19
C ASN A 28 21.34 7.93 3.94
N LEU A 29 20.28 8.41 3.28
CA LEU A 29 19.73 7.82 2.06
C LEU A 29 20.03 8.70 0.85
N THR A 30 20.51 8.08 -0.22
CA THR A 30 20.65 8.73 -1.54
C THR A 30 19.59 8.22 -2.49
N PHE A 31 18.82 9.13 -3.09
CA PHE A 31 17.69 8.76 -3.95
C PHE A 31 18.05 8.88 -5.43
N HIS A 32 17.80 7.80 -6.19
CA HIS A 32 17.87 7.70 -7.63
C HIS A 32 16.46 7.40 -8.15
N LEU A 33 15.86 8.33 -8.88
CA LEU A 33 14.44 8.29 -9.23
C LEU A 33 14.26 8.06 -10.72
N TYR A 34 13.31 7.17 -11.08
CA TYR A 34 13.04 6.80 -12.47
C TYR A 34 11.54 6.86 -12.76
N GLU A 35 11.16 7.68 -13.74
CA GLU A 35 9.78 7.86 -14.18
C GLU A 35 9.73 8.24 -15.67
N LYS A 36 8.73 7.75 -16.39
CA LYS A 36 8.57 8.03 -17.84
C LYS A 36 7.53 9.12 -18.13
N GLU A 37 6.54 9.29 -17.24
CA GLU A 37 5.47 10.25 -17.44
C GLU A 37 5.93 11.68 -17.13
N PRO A 38 5.97 12.59 -18.14
CA PRO A 38 6.51 13.95 -17.94
C PRO A 38 5.84 14.73 -16.80
N LYS A 39 4.52 14.60 -16.67
CA LYS A 39 3.77 15.30 -15.61
C LYS A 39 4.17 14.86 -14.21
N ILE A 40 4.49 13.57 -14.04
CA ILE A 40 4.97 13.02 -12.77
C ILE A 40 6.40 13.50 -12.53
N ILE A 41 7.25 13.50 -13.55
CA ILE A 41 8.64 14.02 -13.47
C ILE A 41 8.63 15.48 -12.98
N ASP A 42 7.81 16.33 -13.59
CA ASP A 42 7.70 17.74 -13.23
C ASP A 42 7.20 17.90 -11.78
N PHE A 43 6.17 17.13 -11.37
CA PHE A 43 5.66 17.13 -10.01
C PHE A 43 6.73 16.72 -9.00
N ILE A 44 7.43 15.61 -9.23
CA ILE A 44 8.47 15.10 -8.32
C ILE A 44 9.64 16.10 -8.21
N ASN A 45 10.05 16.69 -9.34
CA ASN A 45 11.11 17.70 -9.33
C ASN A 45 10.69 18.95 -8.53
N ALA A 46 9.45 19.40 -8.67
CA ALA A 46 8.93 20.55 -7.93
C ALA A 46 8.79 20.26 -6.42
N GLU A 47 8.29 19.09 -6.05
CA GLU A 47 8.01 18.73 -4.66
C GLU A 47 9.26 18.34 -3.88
N PHE A 48 10.18 17.60 -4.50
CA PHE A 48 11.32 16.98 -3.81
C PHE A 48 12.68 17.54 -4.20
N GLY A 49 12.77 18.39 -5.23
CA GLY A 49 14.03 18.94 -5.74
C GLY A 49 14.92 17.90 -6.44
N ILE A 50 14.37 16.76 -6.84
CA ILE A 50 15.08 15.68 -7.52
C ILE A 50 14.38 15.40 -8.84
N LYS A 51 15.08 15.63 -9.97
CA LYS A 51 14.53 15.34 -11.30
C LYS A 51 14.69 13.86 -11.63
N PRO A 52 13.59 13.10 -11.77
CA PRO A 52 13.67 11.70 -12.18
C PRO A 52 14.28 11.53 -13.58
N LYS A 53 15.00 10.42 -13.78
CA LYS A 53 15.49 9.97 -15.09
C LYS A 53 14.41 9.13 -15.77
N THR A 54 14.41 9.10 -17.10
CA THR A 54 13.44 8.31 -17.88
C THR A 54 13.85 6.85 -18.06
N GLU A 55 15.12 6.53 -17.85
CA GLU A 55 15.70 5.19 -18.01
C GLU A 55 16.49 4.79 -16.78
N LEU A 56 16.44 3.50 -16.42
CA LEU A 56 17.26 2.94 -15.35
C LEU A 56 18.73 2.97 -15.78
N GLU A 57 19.57 3.52 -14.92
CA GLU A 57 21.03 3.41 -15.02
C GLU A 57 21.53 2.09 -14.43
N THR A 58 22.82 1.82 -14.53
CA THR A 58 23.42 0.66 -13.85
C THR A 58 23.30 0.83 -12.33
N VAL A 59 22.78 -0.21 -11.67
CA VAL A 59 22.60 -0.27 -10.21
C VAL A 59 23.59 -1.29 -9.67
N GLU A 60 24.65 -0.80 -9.02
CA GLU A 60 25.74 -1.64 -8.52
C GLU A 60 25.46 -2.15 -7.09
N SER A 61 24.74 -1.37 -6.29
CA SER A 61 24.44 -1.68 -4.87
C SER A 61 23.19 -0.94 -4.42
N GLY A 62 22.75 -1.20 -3.19
CA GLY A 62 21.60 -0.53 -2.60
C GLY A 62 20.28 -1.29 -2.82
N VAL A 63 19.18 -0.55 -2.78
CA VAL A 63 17.82 -1.11 -2.91
C VAL A 63 17.15 -0.58 -4.15
N LEU A 64 16.67 -1.48 -5.00
CA LEU A 64 15.86 -1.16 -6.18
C LEU A 64 14.39 -1.41 -5.87
N ILE A 65 13.60 -0.35 -5.74
CA ILE A 65 12.17 -0.42 -5.40
C ILE A 65 11.34 -0.32 -6.69
N LEU A 66 10.55 -1.36 -6.94
CA LEU A 66 9.67 -1.45 -8.11
C LEU A 66 8.27 -1.00 -7.71
N CYS A 67 7.85 0.18 -8.20
CA CYS A 67 6.52 0.78 -8.01
C CYS A 67 5.78 0.95 -9.34
N ILE A 68 6.13 0.17 -10.36
CA ILE A 68 5.49 0.16 -11.68
C ILE A 68 4.17 -0.64 -11.65
N LYS A 69 3.43 -0.64 -12.76
CA LYS A 69 2.25 -1.51 -12.86
C LYS A 69 2.68 -2.95 -13.07
N PRO A 70 1.96 -3.95 -12.50
CA PRO A 70 2.29 -5.37 -12.69
C PRO A 70 2.53 -5.78 -14.15
N LYS A 71 1.68 -5.34 -15.07
CA LYS A 71 1.80 -5.62 -16.51
C LYS A 71 3.08 -5.09 -17.19
N ASP A 72 3.76 -4.13 -16.56
CA ASP A 72 4.97 -3.54 -17.12
C ASP A 72 6.25 -4.24 -16.63
N LEU A 73 6.11 -5.21 -15.70
CA LEU A 73 7.24 -5.87 -15.04
C LEU A 73 8.12 -6.67 -15.99
N ASN A 74 7.51 -7.50 -16.85
CA ASN A 74 8.25 -8.36 -17.79
C ASN A 74 9.14 -7.53 -18.71
N ASN A 75 8.55 -6.52 -19.34
CA ASN A 75 9.31 -5.61 -20.19
C ASN A 75 10.40 -4.86 -19.41
N PHE A 76 10.11 -4.42 -18.18
CA PHE A 76 11.10 -3.76 -17.33
C PHE A 76 12.29 -4.68 -17.03
N ILE A 77 12.03 -5.91 -16.58
CA ILE A 77 13.10 -6.88 -16.25
C ILE A 77 13.93 -7.21 -17.49
N GLU A 78 13.30 -7.53 -18.62
CA GLU A 78 14.02 -7.88 -19.84
C GLU A 78 14.96 -6.78 -20.31
N MET A 79 14.51 -5.53 -20.25
CA MET A 79 15.33 -4.39 -20.66
C MET A 79 16.46 -4.06 -19.67
N ASN A 80 16.29 -4.41 -18.39
CA ASN A 80 17.16 -3.85 -17.34
C ASN A 80 17.92 -4.89 -16.50
N LYS A 81 17.60 -6.20 -16.56
CA LYS A 81 18.25 -7.24 -15.74
C LYS A 81 19.79 -7.22 -15.79
N LYS A 82 20.38 -6.87 -16.93
CA LYS A 82 21.84 -6.75 -17.09
C LYS A 82 22.45 -5.50 -16.44
N LYS A 83 21.61 -4.54 -16.06
CA LYS A 83 22.02 -3.31 -15.37
C LYS A 83 21.94 -3.44 -13.86
N ILE A 84 21.39 -4.52 -13.32
CA ILE A 84 21.15 -4.73 -11.90
C ILE A 84 22.16 -5.75 -11.39
N SER A 85 23.09 -5.30 -10.53
CA SER A 85 24.07 -6.18 -9.87
C SER A 85 23.38 -7.14 -8.92
N GLU A 86 23.91 -8.35 -8.72
CA GLU A 86 23.40 -9.36 -7.79
C GLU A 86 23.43 -8.90 -6.32
N ASN A 87 24.23 -7.88 -5.99
CA ASN A 87 24.29 -7.30 -4.65
C ASN A 87 23.14 -6.32 -4.35
N VAL A 88 22.30 -6.00 -5.33
CA VAL A 88 21.14 -5.11 -5.16
C VAL A 88 20.00 -5.87 -4.52
N LEU A 89 19.40 -5.31 -3.46
CA LEU A 89 18.13 -5.79 -2.93
C LEU A 89 16.99 -5.32 -3.83
N ILE A 90 16.21 -6.24 -4.36
CA ILE A 90 14.99 -5.89 -5.09
C ILE A 90 13.82 -5.81 -4.11
N CYS A 91 13.23 -4.65 -4.00
CA CYS A 91 12.01 -4.41 -3.25
C CYS A 91 10.84 -4.24 -4.22
N THR A 92 9.76 -5.01 -4.05
CA THR A 92 8.57 -4.91 -4.90
C THR A 92 7.33 -4.57 -4.08
N VAL A 93 6.51 -3.66 -4.60
CA VAL A 93 5.19 -3.31 -4.04
C VAL A 93 4.05 -3.66 -5.01
N LEU A 94 4.33 -4.50 -5.99
CA LEU A 94 3.41 -4.84 -7.06
C LEU A 94 2.32 -5.81 -6.57
N ALA A 95 1.07 -5.42 -6.70
CA ALA A 95 -0.06 -6.30 -6.40
C ALA A 95 -0.07 -7.52 -7.33
N GLY A 96 -0.28 -8.71 -6.77
CA GLY A 96 -0.35 -9.95 -7.53
C GLY A 96 0.99 -10.50 -8.05
N VAL A 97 2.12 -9.85 -7.80
CA VAL A 97 3.44 -10.32 -8.22
C VAL A 97 4.15 -11.02 -7.07
N GLU A 98 4.42 -12.31 -7.24
CA GLU A 98 5.11 -13.13 -6.27
C GLU A 98 6.64 -13.00 -6.39
N THR A 99 7.35 -13.16 -5.28
CA THR A 99 8.81 -13.14 -5.25
C THR A 99 9.39 -14.26 -6.12
N SER A 100 8.76 -15.44 -6.11
CA SER A 100 9.10 -16.60 -6.94
C SER A 100 9.07 -16.29 -8.45
N TYR A 101 8.17 -15.37 -8.87
CA TYR A 101 8.11 -14.96 -10.27
C TYR A 101 9.32 -14.11 -10.67
N ILE A 102 9.67 -13.12 -9.85
CA ILE A 102 10.84 -12.25 -10.09
C ILE A 102 12.13 -13.06 -10.08
N SER A 103 12.25 -14.04 -9.18
CA SER A 103 13.41 -14.95 -9.06
C SER A 103 13.66 -15.81 -10.31
N LYS A 104 12.71 -15.94 -11.23
CA LYS A 104 12.94 -16.61 -12.52
C LYS A 104 13.90 -15.82 -13.44
N PHE A 105 14.03 -14.54 -13.24
CA PHE A 105 14.77 -13.62 -14.13
C PHE A 105 16.07 -13.08 -13.53
N VAL A 106 16.17 -13.06 -12.19
CA VAL A 106 17.29 -12.47 -11.44
C VAL A 106 17.63 -13.31 -10.21
N ASN A 107 18.90 -13.27 -9.80
CA ASN A 107 19.40 -14.02 -8.62
C ASN A 107 19.46 -13.16 -7.35
N ASN A 108 18.87 -11.98 -7.38
CA ASN A 108 18.90 -11.02 -6.29
C ASN A 108 18.09 -11.50 -5.07
N LYS A 109 18.46 -11.01 -3.89
CA LYS A 109 17.57 -11.03 -2.73
C LYS A 109 16.34 -10.16 -3.01
N ILE A 110 15.17 -10.64 -2.64
CA ILE A 110 13.91 -9.96 -2.92
C ILE A 110 13.14 -9.77 -1.62
N ILE A 111 12.58 -8.59 -1.44
CA ILE A 111 11.57 -8.28 -0.43
C ILE A 111 10.32 -7.76 -1.12
N ARG A 112 9.17 -8.31 -0.75
CA ARG A 112 7.86 -7.88 -1.23
C ARG A 112 7.12 -7.18 -0.11
N LEU A 113 6.62 -6.00 -0.38
CA LEU A 113 5.85 -5.19 0.56
C LEU A 113 4.43 -5.00 0.04
N MET A 114 3.48 -4.81 0.96
CA MET A 114 2.12 -4.38 0.62
C MET A 114 1.69 -3.18 1.47
N PRO A 115 2.31 -2.01 1.30
CA PRO A 115 1.91 -0.79 1.95
C PRO A 115 0.67 -0.18 1.30
N ASN A 116 0.12 0.85 1.92
CA ASN A 116 -0.82 1.78 1.28
C ASN A 116 -0.30 3.22 1.35
N LEU A 117 -1.10 4.19 0.91
CA LEU A 117 -0.68 5.58 0.77
C LEU A 117 -0.39 6.29 2.11
N SER A 118 -0.76 5.72 3.26
CA SER A 118 -0.45 6.28 4.60
C SER A 118 1.04 6.25 4.93
N ILE A 119 1.81 5.45 4.19
CA ILE A 119 3.28 5.35 4.34
C ILE A 119 3.99 6.71 4.17
N LYS A 120 3.38 7.65 3.44
CA LYS A 120 3.93 9.00 3.23
C LYS A 120 4.09 9.83 4.52
N ASP A 121 3.30 9.50 5.55
CA ASP A 121 3.27 10.23 6.83
C ASP A 121 3.97 9.43 7.95
N ASN A 122 4.75 8.40 7.59
CA ASN A 122 5.49 7.53 8.51
C ASN A 122 4.60 6.85 9.57
N ASN A 123 3.34 6.60 9.22
CA ASN A 123 2.33 5.95 10.06
C ASN A 123 1.65 4.82 9.28
N GLY A 124 2.46 4.08 8.52
CA GLY A 124 2.00 2.94 7.75
C GLY A 124 1.98 1.64 8.56
N PHE A 125 1.25 0.67 8.08
CA PHE A 125 1.47 -0.74 8.37
C PHE A 125 2.03 -1.37 7.09
N ILE A 126 3.11 -2.14 7.19
CA ILE A 126 3.84 -2.66 6.03
C ILE A 126 3.95 -4.17 6.15
N PRO A 127 2.95 -4.92 5.68
CA PRO A 127 3.08 -6.35 5.48
C PRO A 127 4.22 -6.62 4.50
N TYR A 128 5.12 -7.57 4.85
CA TYR A 128 6.20 -7.96 3.97
C TYR A 128 6.44 -9.46 3.98
N THR A 129 7.10 -9.95 2.93
CA THR A 129 7.75 -11.26 2.85
C THR A 129 9.07 -11.12 2.11
N LYS A 130 10.01 -12.03 2.34
CA LYS A 130 11.36 -11.94 1.77
C LYS A 130 11.95 -13.30 1.44
N THR A 131 12.94 -13.33 0.54
CA THR A 131 13.64 -14.54 0.09
C THR A 131 14.98 -14.77 0.80
N TYR A 132 15.21 -14.13 1.95
CA TYR A 132 16.46 -14.17 2.71
C TYR A 132 16.18 -14.08 4.22
N GLU A 133 17.11 -14.52 5.06
CA GLU A 133 16.88 -14.66 6.51
C GLU A 133 17.23 -13.38 7.30
N GLU A 134 18.40 -12.77 7.01
CA GLU A 134 18.91 -11.63 7.78
C GLU A 134 18.40 -10.28 7.21
N ASP A 135 18.39 -9.23 8.05
CA ASP A 135 18.08 -7.85 7.60
C ASP A 135 19.19 -7.37 6.64
N TYR A 136 18.92 -7.50 5.34
CA TYR A 136 19.87 -7.18 4.29
C TYR A 136 19.93 -5.66 4.04
N LEU A 137 21.13 -5.09 4.11
CA LEU A 137 21.37 -3.66 4.00
C LEU A 137 20.65 -2.82 5.08
N SER A 138 20.23 -3.43 6.16
CA SER A 138 19.41 -2.80 7.22
C SER A 138 18.11 -2.19 6.68
N PHE A 139 17.56 -2.78 5.61
CA PHE A 139 16.40 -2.21 4.94
C PHE A 139 15.11 -2.38 5.75
N GLU A 140 14.93 -3.52 6.44
CA GLU A 140 13.81 -3.70 7.38
C GLU A 140 13.87 -2.68 8.52
N THR A 141 15.07 -2.36 9.00
CA THR A 141 15.27 -1.29 10.00
C THR A 141 14.81 0.08 9.46
N ILE A 142 15.08 0.37 8.18
CA ILE A 142 14.60 1.58 7.51
C ILE A 142 13.07 1.55 7.36
N LEU A 143 12.50 0.40 6.97
CA LEU A 143 11.05 0.24 6.84
C LEU A 143 10.30 0.49 8.16
N ASN A 144 10.88 0.11 9.31
CA ASN A 144 10.33 0.44 10.64
C ASN A 144 10.19 1.96 10.87
N GLY A 145 11.00 2.77 10.22
CA GLY A 145 10.86 4.23 10.23
C GLY A 145 9.64 4.75 9.46
N LEU A 146 9.07 3.92 8.58
CA LEU A 146 7.86 4.26 7.81
C LEU A 146 6.57 3.84 8.51
N GLY A 147 6.67 3.03 9.58
CA GLY A 147 5.55 2.52 10.32
C GLY A 147 5.81 1.13 10.91
N ILE A 148 4.76 0.41 11.22
CA ILE A 148 4.85 -0.95 11.78
C ILE A 148 5.07 -1.93 10.62
N ILE A 149 6.13 -2.75 10.69
CA ILE A 149 6.36 -3.84 9.73
C ILE A 149 5.95 -5.18 10.35
N SER A 150 5.44 -6.09 9.51
CA SER A 150 5.07 -7.44 9.94
C SER A 150 5.27 -8.43 8.80
N GLU A 151 5.98 -9.53 9.09
CA GLU A 151 6.24 -10.59 8.13
C GLU A 151 5.06 -11.55 8.03
N TYR A 152 4.72 -11.95 6.80
CA TYR A 152 3.64 -12.87 6.49
C TYR A 152 4.09 -13.86 5.41
N GLU A 153 3.48 -15.05 5.44
CA GLU A 153 3.61 -16.01 4.35
C GLU A 153 3.10 -15.41 3.03
N GLU A 154 3.80 -15.68 1.94
CA GLU A 154 3.53 -15.01 0.65
C GLU A 154 2.12 -15.31 0.11
N GLU A 155 1.56 -16.48 0.41
CA GLU A 155 0.21 -16.89 0.04
C GLU A 155 -0.87 -15.96 0.61
N LEU A 156 -0.61 -15.32 1.74
CA LEU A 156 -1.54 -14.37 2.38
C LEU A 156 -1.56 -13.01 1.69
N PHE A 157 -0.59 -12.73 0.80
CA PHE A 157 -0.51 -11.40 0.18
C PHE A 157 -1.68 -11.07 -0.74
N HIS A 158 -2.40 -12.05 -1.27
CA HIS A 158 -3.60 -11.77 -2.06
C HIS A 158 -4.71 -11.18 -1.19
N ILE A 159 -4.99 -11.78 -0.03
CA ILE A 159 -5.98 -11.24 0.91
C ILE A 159 -5.50 -9.96 1.59
N ILE A 160 -4.21 -9.86 1.93
CA ILE A 160 -3.62 -8.63 2.48
C ILE A 160 -3.75 -7.48 1.48
N THR A 161 -3.51 -7.72 0.19
CA THR A 161 -3.73 -6.72 -0.87
C THR A 161 -5.18 -6.25 -0.89
N ALA A 162 -6.14 -7.18 -0.79
CA ALA A 162 -7.55 -6.87 -0.76
C ALA A 162 -7.91 -6.04 0.48
N ILE A 163 -7.46 -6.43 1.67
CA ILE A 163 -7.85 -5.79 2.94
C ILE A 163 -7.09 -4.48 3.16
N TYR A 164 -5.77 -4.49 3.04
CA TYR A 164 -4.93 -3.36 3.43
C TYR A 164 -4.58 -2.44 2.26
N GLY A 165 -4.25 -3.00 1.10
CA GLY A 165 -3.97 -2.21 -0.10
C GLY A 165 -5.20 -1.46 -0.61
N SER A 166 -6.34 -2.15 -0.71
CA SER A 166 -7.60 -1.59 -1.23
C SER A 166 -8.50 -1.01 -0.14
N GLY A 167 -8.31 -1.38 1.11
CA GLY A 167 -9.16 -1.01 2.24
C GLY A 167 -9.45 0.48 2.38
N PRO A 168 -8.46 1.38 2.28
CA PRO A 168 -8.71 2.81 2.37
C PRO A 168 -9.79 3.30 1.39
N ALA A 169 -9.82 2.76 0.16
CA ALA A 169 -10.83 3.13 -0.82
C ALA A 169 -12.24 2.68 -0.39
N TRP A 170 -12.37 1.52 0.24
CA TRP A 170 -13.67 1.01 0.71
C TRP A 170 -14.22 1.81 1.88
N TYR A 171 -13.36 2.15 2.85
CA TYR A 171 -13.76 3.01 3.97
C TYR A 171 -14.18 4.40 3.49
N LEU A 172 -13.50 4.96 2.51
CA LEU A 172 -13.84 6.25 1.93
C LEU A 172 -15.13 6.18 1.10
N GLU A 173 -15.37 5.08 0.35
CA GLU A 173 -16.62 4.88 -0.39
C GLU A 173 -17.80 4.71 0.59
N LEU A 174 -17.64 3.91 1.67
CA LEU A 174 -18.64 3.82 2.72
C LEU A 174 -18.96 5.19 3.31
N SER A 175 -17.93 5.97 3.64
CA SER A 175 -18.07 7.35 4.15
C SER A 175 -18.83 8.25 3.17
N SER A 176 -18.53 8.13 1.86
CA SER A 176 -19.23 8.84 0.80
C SER A 176 -20.73 8.48 0.79
N LYS A 177 -21.07 7.19 0.90
CA LYS A 177 -22.46 6.72 0.93
C LYS A 177 -23.20 7.17 2.19
N ILE A 178 -22.53 7.21 3.33
CA ILE A 178 -23.12 7.75 4.57
C ILE A 178 -23.41 9.25 4.41
N ALA A 179 -22.47 10.03 3.82
CA ALA A 179 -22.68 11.45 3.59
C ALA A 179 -23.83 11.73 2.58
N GLU A 180 -23.96 10.89 1.54
CA GLU A 180 -25.06 10.96 0.58
C GLU A 180 -26.40 10.68 1.25
N ALA A 181 -26.50 9.62 2.04
CA ALA A 181 -27.70 9.26 2.80
C ALA A 181 -28.09 10.37 3.80
N ALA A 182 -27.12 10.94 4.52
CA ALA A 182 -27.37 12.05 5.43
C ALA A 182 -27.93 13.29 4.71
N THR A 183 -27.45 13.57 3.49
CA THR A 183 -27.97 14.65 2.67
C THR A 183 -29.40 14.39 2.22
N ASN A 184 -29.71 13.15 1.82
CA ASN A 184 -31.07 12.75 1.43
C ASN A 184 -32.05 12.80 2.62
N LEU A 185 -31.56 12.68 3.84
CA LEU A 185 -32.35 12.79 5.07
C LEU A 185 -32.42 14.22 5.63
N GLY A 186 -31.91 15.23 4.91
CA GLY A 186 -32.15 16.63 5.19
C GLY A 186 -30.95 17.44 5.69
N LEU A 187 -29.77 16.85 5.82
CA LEU A 187 -28.56 17.64 6.10
C LEU A 187 -28.10 18.39 4.84
N SER A 188 -27.49 19.56 5.03
CA SER A 188 -26.78 20.18 3.90
C SER A 188 -25.59 19.32 3.45
N LYS A 189 -25.24 19.37 2.15
CA LYS A 189 -24.06 18.65 1.63
C LYS A 189 -22.78 19.02 2.38
N ASN A 190 -22.64 20.28 2.77
CA ASN A 190 -21.47 20.76 3.50
C ASN A 190 -21.41 20.18 4.91
N ASP A 191 -22.54 20.17 5.64
CA ASP A 191 -22.61 19.60 6.99
C ASP A 191 -22.42 18.08 6.97
N SER A 192 -23.03 17.37 6.02
CA SER A 192 -22.82 15.93 5.83
C SER A 192 -21.34 15.60 5.65
N SER A 193 -20.64 16.29 4.74
CA SER A 193 -19.21 16.10 4.51
C SER A 193 -18.36 16.42 5.75
N LYS A 194 -18.69 17.51 6.46
CA LYS A 194 -17.99 17.92 7.68
C LYS A 194 -18.13 16.89 8.78
N ILE A 195 -19.35 16.43 9.05
CA ILE A 195 -19.63 15.45 10.11
C ILE A 195 -18.89 14.15 9.83
N ILE A 196 -18.92 13.65 8.59
CA ILE A 196 -18.25 12.41 8.23
C ILE A 196 -16.71 12.54 8.33
N ASN A 197 -16.14 13.67 7.92
CA ASN A 197 -14.71 13.91 8.08
C ASN A 197 -14.29 13.94 9.56
N GLU A 198 -15.08 14.55 10.44
CA GLU A 198 -14.79 14.54 11.87
C GLU A 198 -15.00 13.15 12.50
N LEU A 199 -15.99 12.39 12.03
CA LEU A 199 -16.17 11.00 12.43
C LEU A 199 -14.95 10.14 12.06
N LEU A 200 -14.45 10.23 10.82
CA LEU A 200 -13.24 9.51 10.40
C LEU A 200 -12.02 9.83 11.26
N LYS A 201 -11.85 11.09 11.66
CA LYS A 201 -10.75 11.51 12.56
C LYS A 201 -10.90 10.97 13.98
N SER A 202 -12.12 10.65 14.41
CA SER A 202 -12.39 10.11 15.74
C SER A 202 -12.20 8.60 15.84
N LEU A 203 -12.29 7.87 14.71
CA LEU A 203 -12.20 6.40 14.70
C LEU A 203 -10.92 5.82 15.33
N PRO A 204 -9.72 6.44 15.17
CA PRO A 204 -8.51 5.94 15.82
C PRO A 204 -8.60 5.86 17.36
N ALA A 205 -9.48 6.63 18.00
CA ALA A 205 -9.71 6.54 19.43
C ALA A 205 -10.35 5.21 19.87
N PHE A 206 -10.95 4.47 18.94
CA PHE A 206 -11.56 3.16 19.14
C PHE A 206 -10.67 2.00 18.66
N ALA A 207 -9.57 2.29 17.93
CA ALA A 207 -8.62 1.28 17.48
C ALA A 207 -7.63 0.97 18.61
N ASN A 208 -7.96 0.00 19.45
CA ASN A 208 -7.17 -0.51 20.55
C ASN A 208 -7.05 -2.04 20.45
N ASP A 209 -6.55 -2.69 21.50
CA ASP A 209 -6.37 -4.15 21.53
C ASP A 209 -7.67 -4.93 21.79
N GLU A 210 -8.83 -4.27 21.86
CA GLU A 210 -10.11 -4.92 22.05
C GLU A 210 -10.68 -5.43 20.71
N GLU A 211 -11.46 -6.50 20.78
CA GLU A 211 -12.19 -6.99 19.61
C GLU A 211 -13.21 -5.96 19.11
N PHE A 212 -13.27 -5.72 17.81
CA PHE A 212 -14.18 -4.72 17.25
C PHE A 212 -15.65 -4.97 17.61
N GLY A 213 -16.07 -6.23 17.74
CA GLY A 213 -17.43 -6.58 18.19
C GLY A 213 -17.73 -6.05 19.59
N ASP A 214 -16.77 -6.16 20.51
CA ASP A 214 -16.93 -5.68 21.89
C ASP A 214 -17.02 -4.15 21.97
N ILE A 215 -16.24 -3.46 21.11
CA ILE A 215 -16.31 -2.00 21.00
C ILE A 215 -17.68 -1.57 20.46
N VAL A 216 -18.22 -2.27 19.45
CA VAL A 216 -19.54 -2.00 18.91
C VAL A 216 -20.61 -2.19 19.99
N GLU A 217 -20.54 -3.25 20.83
CA GLU A 217 -21.47 -3.46 21.93
C GLU A 217 -21.41 -2.36 22.99
N LYS A 218 -20.22 -1.78 23.25
CA LYS A 218 -20.08 -0.63 24.18
C LYS A 218 -20.71 0.66 23.63
N ILE A 219 -20.70 0.86 22.32
CA ILE A 219 -21.31 2.04 21.67
C ILE A 219 -22.83 1.88 21.55
N LYS A 220 -23.28 0.65 21.42
CA LYS A 220 -24.70 0.31 21.25
C LYS A 220 -25.45 0.45 22.59
N SER A 221 -26.56 1.17 22.59
CA SER A 221 -27.50 1.21 23.71
C SER A 221 -28.80 0.48 23.38
N PRO A 222 -29.40 -0.25 24.31
CA PRO A 222 -30.66 -0.95 24.08
C PRO A 222 -31.77 0.00 23.58
N ASN A 223 -32.45 -0.37 22.52
CA ASN A 223 -33.48 0.40 21.82
C ASN A 223 -32.97 1.77 21.30
N GLY A 224 -31.65 1.93 21.15
CA GLY A 224 -31.02 3.14 20.66
C GLY A 224 -30.91 3.21 19.13
N THR A 225 -30.50 4.37 18.63
CA THR A 225 -30.32 4.63 17.18
C THR A 225 -29.23 3.74 16.59
N THR A 226 -28.16 3.46 17.34
CA THR A 226 -27.06 2.56 16.91
C THR A 226 -27.58 1.14 16.69
N GLU A 227 -28.35 0.60 17.64
CA GLU A 227 -28.94 -0.73 17.50
C GLU A 227 -29.89 -0.82 16.30
N ALA A 228 -30.74 0.18 16.11
CA ALA A 228 -31.66 0.23 14.98
C ALA A 228 -30.90 0.24 13.62
N GLY A 229 -29.83 1.02 13.52
CA GLY A 229 -28.99 1.08 12.33
C GLY A 229 -28.26 -0.25 12.06
N LEU A 230 -27.66 -0.86 13.07
CA LEU A 230 -26.99 -2.16 12.96
C LEU A 230 -27.97 -3.27 12.55
N ASN A 231 -29.17 -3.31 13.13
CA ASN A 231 -30.19 -4.28 12.77
C ASN A 231 -30.62 -4.14 11.29
N SER A 232 -30.73 -2.91 10.80
CA SER A 232 -31.00 -2.67 9.38
C SER A 232 -29.87 -3.19 8.46
N LEU A 233 -28.62 -2.92 8.80
CA LEU A 233 -27.47 -3.43 8.05
C LEU A 233 -27.45 -4.97 8.01
N MET A 234 -27.71 -5.62 9.13
CA MET A 234 -27.75 -7.08 9.21
C MET A 234 -28.94 -7.68 8.43
N ALA A 235 -30.10 -7.05 8.46
CA ALA A 235 -31.27 -7.47 7.68
C ALA A 235 -30.99 -7.43 6.16
N ASP A 236 -30.16 -6.49 5.72
CA ASP A 236 -29.71 -6.34 4.32
C ASP A 236 -28.46 -7.18 4.00
N SER A 237 -28.06 -8.11 4.88
CA SER A 237 -26.93 -9.02 4.67
C SER A 237 -25.58 -8.28 4.47
N PHE A 238 -25.30 -7.28 5.27
CA PHE A 238 -24.09 -6.48 5.20
C PHE A 238 -22.80 -7.31 5.30
N ASP A 239 -22.81 -8.35 6.16
CA ASP A 239 -21.73 -9.33 6.28
C ASP A 239 -21.39 -9.99 4.94
N LYS A 240 -22.41 -10.41 4.19
CA LYS A 240 -22.25 -11.03 2.88
C LYS A 240 -21.73 -10.03 1.84
N ILE A 241 -22.19 -8.79 1.90
CA ILE A 241 -21.72 -7.73 1.01
C ILE A 241 -20.22 -7.50 1.21
N ILE A 242 -19.77 -7.39 2.45
CA ILE A 242 -18.34 -7.22 2.79
C ILE A 242 -17.53 -8.44 2.38
N PHE A 243 -18.00 -9.66 2.69
CA PHE A 243 -17.33 -10.89 2.29
C PHE A 243 -17.13 -10.95 0.76
N ASN A 244 -18.18 -10.66 -0.01
CA ASN A 244 -18.11 -10.70 -1.48
C ASN A 244 -17.12 -9.66 -2.03
N ALA A 245 -17.06 -8.46 -1.44
CA ALA A 245 -16.13 -7.42 -1.86
C ALA A 245 -14.67 -7.86 -1.62
N ILE A 246 -14.36 -8.39 -0.43
CA ILE A 246 -13.02 -8.89 -0.09
C ILE A 246 -12.65 -10.06 -1.00
N ASN A 247 -13.56 -11.03 -1.18
CA ASN A 247 -13.33 -12.19 -2.03
C ASN A 247 -13.03 -11.78 -3.48
N SER A 248 -13.84 -10.89 -4.05
CA SER A 248 -13.63 -10.40 -5.42
C SER A 248 -12.28 -9.69 -5.61
N ALA A 249 -11.85 -8.90 -4.63
CA ALA A 249 -10.55 -8.23 -4.67
C ALA A 249 -9.39 -9.24 -4.53
N THR A 250 -9.55 -10.26 -3.66
CA THR A 250 -8.59 -11.34 -3.49
C THR A 250 -8.44 -12.16 -4.77
N GLU A 251 -9.56 -12.56 -5.37
CA GLU A 251 -9.59 -13.28 -6.66
C GLU A 251 -8.93 -12.46 -7.77
N ARG A 252 -9.17 -11.14 -7.82
CA ARG A 252 -8.51 -10.28 -8.81
C ARG A 252 -6.99 -10.24 -8.61
N SER A 253 -6.51 -10.20 -7.38
CA SER A 253 -5.07 -10.30 -7.08
C SER A 253 -4.47 -11.63 -7.55
N ILE A 254 -5.17 -12.75 -7.35
CA ILE A 254 -4.78 -14.07 -7.86
C ILE A 254 -4.78 -14.10 -9.39
N GLN A 255 -5.77 -13.50 -10.04
CA GLN A 255 -5.83 -13.42 -11.50
C GLN A 255 -4.64 -12.63 -12.07
N ILE A 256 -4.26 -11.51 -11.46
CA ILE A 256 -3.10 -10.72 -11.86
C ILE A 256 -1.83 -11.60 -11.80
N SER A 257 -1.65 -12.38 -10.72
CA SER A 257 -0.52 -13.31 -10.62
C SER A 257 -0.51 -14.33 -11.78
N LYS A 258 -1.67 -14.90 -12.12
CA LYS A 258 -1.79 -15.85 -13.23
C LYS A 258 -1.53 -15.21 -14.60
N GLU A 259 -2.05 -13.99 -14.82
CA GLU A 259 -1.82 -13.25 -16.08
C GLU A 259 -0.32 -13.02 -16.31
N ILE A 260 0.40 -12.58 -15.27
CA ILE A 260 1.85 -12.31 -15.34
C ILE A 260 2.65 -13.62 -15.55
N ASN A 261 2.26 -14.72 -14.90
CA ASN A 261 2.96 -16.00 -15.05
C ASN A 261 2.76 -16.65 -16.45
N ASN A 262 1.74 -16.25 -17.21
CA ASN A 262 1.42 -16.78 -18.52
C ASN A 262 1.94 -15.92 -19.70
N GLU A 263 2.50 -14.74 -19.41
CA GLU A 263 3.21 -13.88 -20.36
C GLU A 263 4.72 -14.20 -20.40
#